data_6e655e2c3fbe79eca6eb8bc099b2e3a6
#
_entry.id   6e655e2c3fbe79eca6eb8bc099b2e3a6
#
_cell.length_a   1.000
_cell.length_b   1.000
_cell.length_c   1.000
_cell.angle_alpha   90.00
_cell.angle_beta   90.00
_cell.angle_gamma   90.00
#
_symmetry.space_group_name_H-M   'P 1'
#
loop_
_entity.id
_entity.type
_entity.pdbx_description
1 polymer ?
#
loop_
_entity_poly.entity_id
_entity_poly.type
_entity_poly.pdbx_seq_one_letter_code
_entity_poly.pdbx_strand_id
1 'polypeptide(L)'
;MRDFFQEQLKELNRELIQMGADCEEIIALASDSLTGWNGELAKNVSIIGARIDEGYRTVENICLKLLLRQQPVARDLRVISAAMKMITDMERIGDQAEDIVDLVPRMERRADEKYPKIREMAKAAQQMVTEAVDAYVKQDLELAYAVMKHDDIVDDYFDRVKKGIIGIIAENPTEGEYALDLLMIAKYFERIGDHCTNIAEWVEFSVTGTHKDCQ
;
A
#
# COMPACT_ATOMS: atom_id res chain seq x y z
N MET A 1 -13.65 -6.24 32.19
CA MET A 1 -13.10 -7.10 31.14
C MET A 1 -13.47 -6.59 29.75
N ARG A 2 -14.76 -6.40 29.43
CA ARG A 2 -15.23 -5.91 28.12
C ARG A 2 -14.73 -4.49 27.78
N ASP A 3 -14.68 -3.59 28.77
CA ASP A 3 -14.20 -2.22 28.59
C ASP A 3 -12.71 -2.18 28.21
N PHE A 4 -11.88 -3.02 28.82
CA PHE A 4 -10.47 -3.13 28.47
C PHE A 4 -10.27 -3.67 27.04
N PHE A 5 -11.07 -4.64 26.63
CA PHE A 5 -11.04 -5.16 25.26
C PHE A 5 -11.39 -4.07 24.24
N GLN A 6 -12.42 -3.27 24.52
CA GLN A 6 -12.80 -2.16 23.65
C GLN A 6 -11.71 -1.08 23.57
N GLU A 7 -11.02 -0.78 24.67
CA GLU A 7 -9.89 0.15 24.64
C GLU A 7 -8.73 -0.37 23.79
N GLN A 8 -8.42 -1.67 23.86
CA GLN A 8 -7.37 -2.26 23.02
C GLN A 8 -7.76 -2.31 21.53
N LEU A 9 -9.04 -2.49 21.20
CA LEU A 9 -9.51 -2.38 19.81
C LEU A 9 -9.43 -0.94 19.29
N LYS A 10 -9.68 0.06 20.11
CA LYS A 10 -9.49 1.46 19.74
C LYS A 10 -8.00 1.78 19.50
N GLU A 11 -7.13 1.23 20.35
CA GLU A 11 -5.69 1.36 20.16
C GLU A 11 -5.23 0.70 18.86
N LEU A 12 -5.70 -0.52 18.58
CA LEU A 12 -5.46 -1.22 17.33
C LEU A 12 -5.87 -0.38 16.11
N ASN A 13 -7.08 0.16 16.13
CA ASN A 13 -7.57 1.00 15.02
C ASN A 13 -6.73 2.26 14.85
N ARG A 14 -6.31 2.90 15.95
CA ARG A 14 -5.46 4.10 15.89
C ARG A 14 -4.10 3.79 15.25
N GLU A 15 -3.48 2.69 15.62
CA GLU A 15 -2.18 2.29 15.06
C GLU A 15 -2.31 1.92 13.58
N LEU A 16 -3.39 1.25 13.17
CA LEU A 16 -3.65 0.97 11.76
C LEU A 16 -3.90 2.23 10.94
N ILE A 17 -4.62 3.22 11.46
CA ILE A 17 -4.81 4.52 10.80
C ILE A 17 -3.47 5.23 10.65
N GLN A 18 -2.63 5.23 11.69
CA GLN A 18 -1.31 5.85 11.61
C GLN A 18 -0.42 5.15 10.57
N MET A 19 -0.40 3.82 10.56
CA MET A 19 0.35 3.04 9.59
C MET A 19 -0.16 3.28 8.16
N GLY A 20 -1.47 3.45 7.96
CA GLY A 20 -2.06 3.85 6.69
C GLY A 20 -1.58 5.23 6.23
N ALA A 21 -1.57 6.23 7.13
CA ALA A 21 -1.05 7.56 6.84
C ALA A 21 0.44 7.54 6.46
N ASP A 22 1.25 6.69 7.11
CA ASP A 22 2.65 6.50 6.78
C ASP A 22 2.81 5.85 5.38
N CYS A 23 1.95 4.90 5.02
CA CYS A 23 1.90 4.32 3.66
C CYS A 23 1.54 5.39 2.61
N GLU A 24 0.56 6.25 2.87
CA GLU A 24 0.21 7.35 1.97
C GLU A 24 1.38 8.33 1.78
N GLU A 25 2.06 8.70 2.88
CA GLU A 25 3.20 9.61 2.85
C GLU A 25 4.37 9.04 2.05
N ILE A 26 4.72 7.76 2.24
CA ILE A 26 5.83 7.13 1.53
C ILE A 26 5.55 6.98 0.02
N ILE A 27 4.31 6.68 -0.37
CA ILE A 27 3.89 6.63 -1.78
C ILE A 27 4.00 8.02 -2.42
N ALA A 28 3.59 9.08 -1.71
CA ALA A 28 3.73 10.45 -2.19
C ALA A 28 5.19 10.81 -2.46
N LEU A 29 6.08 10.52 -1.51
CA LEU A 29 7.50 10.77 -1.65
C LEU A 29 8.13 9.94 -2.77
N ALA A 30 7.75 8.68 -2.92
CA ALA A 30 8.18 7.85 -4.04
C ALA A 30 7.75 8.45 -5.39
N SER A 31 6.53 8.95 -5.49
CA SER A 31 6.06 9.66 -6.69
C SER A 31 6.84 10.97 -6.95
N ASP A 32 7.11 11.75 -5.90
CA ASP A 32 7.85 13.00 -6.01
C ASP A 32 9.31 12.79 -6.38
N SER A 33 9.92 11.67 -5.98
CA SER A 33 11.29 11.29 -6.32
C SER A 33 11.54 11.24 -7.84
N LEU A 34 10.50 10.86 -8.60
CA LEU A 34 10.60 10.73 -10.07
C LEU A 34 10.98 12.02 -10.79
N THR A 35 10.65 13.17 -10.20
CA THR A 35 10.93 14.49 -10.80
C THR A 35 11.91 15.33 -9.98
N GLY A 36 12.01 15.07 -8.69
CA GLY A 36 12.74 15.90 -7.74
C GLY A 36 13.62 15.13 -6.76
N TRP A 37 14.18 13.97 -7.17
CA TRP A 37 15.03 13.18 -6.28
C TRP A 37 16.19 13.99 -5.69
N ASN A 38 16.38 13.86 -4.38
CA ASN A 38 17.53 14.39 -3.66
C ASN A 38 17.76 13.53 -2.40
N GLY A 39 18.95 13.67 -1.77
CA GLY A 39 19.33 12.85 -0.61
C GLY A 39 18.46 13.09 0.64
N GLU A 40 17.82 14.25 0.76
CA GLU A 40 16.88 14.54 1.86
C GLU A 40 15.58 13.75 1.69
N LEU A 41 15.05 13.71 0.45
CA LEU A 41 13.87 12.89 0.13
C LEU A 41 14.14 11.41 0.41
N ALA A 42 15.26 10.86 -0.06
CA ALA A 42 15.61 9.46 0.20
C ALA A 42 15.72 9.17 1.70
N LYS A 43 16.30 10.09 2.49
CA LYS A 43 16.36 9.97 3.95
C LYS A 43 14.97 9.98 4.58
N ASN A 44 14.06 10.85 4.12
CA ASN A 44 12.69 10.90 4.64
C ASN A 44 11.93 9.60 4.34
N VAL A 45 12.07 9.04 3.15
CA VAL A 45 11.49 7.73 2.78
C VAL A 45 11.97 6.65 3.74
N SER A 46 13.28 6.55 3.99
CA SER A 46 13.82 5.56 4.95
C SER A 46 13.31 5.76 6.39
N ILE A 47 13.08 7.01 6.82
CA ILE A 47 12.49 7.30 8.13
C ILE A 47 11.04 6.80 8.19
N ILE A 48 10.27 7.00 7.11
CA ILE A 48 8.86 6.56 7.07
C ILE A 48 8.78 5.05 6.96
N GLY A 49 9.63 4.40 6.16
CA GLY A 49 9.73 2.94 6.11
C GLY A 49 9.98 2.35 7.49
N ALA A 50 10.92 2.92 8.27
CA ALA A 50 11.17 2.50 9.65
C ALA A 50 9.95 2.72 10.58
N ARG A 51 9.10 3.76 10.34
CA ARG A 51 7.84 3.96 11.08
C ARG A 51 6.80 2.88 10.73
N ILE A 52 6.71 2.50 9.47
CA ILE A 52 5.83 1.41 9.01
C ILE A 52 6.24 0.09 9.69
N ASP A 53 7.52 -0.22 9.73
CA ASP A 53 8.06 -1.39 10.44
C ASP A 53 7.73 -1.41 11.93
N GLU A 54 7.85 -0.25 12.60
CA GLU A 54 7.50 -0.12 14.02
C GLU A 54 5.99 -0.25 14.22
N GLY A 55 5.18 0.32 13.32
CA GLY A 55 3.73 0.15 13.28
C GLY A 55 3.33 -1.31 13.17
N TYR A 56 3.97 -2.06 12.25
CA TYR A 56 3.80 -3.52 12.11
C TYR A 56 3.98 -4.23 13.44
N ARG A 57 5.15 -4.03 14.10
CA ARG A 57 5.47 -4.67 15.39
C ARG A 57 4.48 -4.28 16.49
N THR A 58 4.05 -3.01 16.49
CA THR A 58 3.10 -2.49 17.48
C THR A 58 1.74 -3.14 17.33
N VAL A 59 1.20 -3.16 16.11
CA VAL A 59 -0.10 -3.80 15.80
C VAL A 59 -0.05 -5.29 16.08
N GLU A 60 1.00 -5.99 15.64
CA GLU A 60 1.20 -7.41 15.94
C GLU A 60 1.14 -7.69 17.45
N ASN A 61 1.88 -6.90 18.24
CA ASN A 61 1.89 -7.04 19.70
C ASN A 61 0.52 -6.78 20.35
N ILE A 62 -0.25 -5.80 19.85
CA ILE A 62 -1.61 -5.53 20.31
C ILE A 62 -2.51 -6.75 19.99
N CYS A 63 -2.46 -7.26 18.78
CA CYS A 63 -3.22 -8.43 18.34
C CYS A 63 -2.91 -9.66 19.21
N LEU A 64 -1.63 -9.96 19.45
CA LEU A 64 -1.21 -11.07 20.31
C LEU A 64 -1.71 -10.91 21.75
N LYS A 65 -1.66 -9.69 22.30
CA LYS A 65 -2.21 -9.42 23.65
C LYS A 65 -3.73 -9.64 23.70
N LEU A 66 -4.47 -9.22 22.68
CA LEU A 66 -5.91 -9.44 22.56
C LEU A 66 -6.24 -10.94 22.52
N LEU A 67 -5.52 -11.71 21.69
CA LEU A 67 -5.70 -13.16 21.58
C LEU A 67 -5.41 -13.90 22.89
N LEU A 68 -4.31 -13.55 23.57
CA LEU A 68 -3.88 -14.27 24.77
C LEU A 68 -4.70 -13.94 26.02
N ARG A 69 -5.19 -12.71 26.17
CA ARG A 69 -5.74 -12.22 27.44
C ARG A 69 -7.26 -12.16 27.48
N GLN A 70 -7.93 -12.13 26.33
CA GLN A 70 -9.34 -11.75 26.30
C GLN A 70 -10.29 -12.84 25.81
N GLN A 71 -9.78 -14.00 25.36
CA GLN A 71 -10.61 -15.09 24.79
C GLN A 71 -11.66 -14.53 23.79
N PRO A 72 -11.22 -13.90 22.69
CA PRO A 72 -12.12 -13.22 21.77
C PRO A 72 -13.17 -14.17 21.20
N VAL A 73 -14.41 -13.71 21.07
CA VAL A 73 -15.46 -14.47 20.38
C VAL A 73 -15.25 -14.44 18.87
N ALA A 74 -15.96 -15.30 18.13
CA ALA A 74 -15.73 -15.53 16.71
C ALA A 74 -15.60 -14.24 15.86
N ARG A 75 -16.42 -13.22 16.11
CA ARG A 75 -16.37 -11.93 15.41
C ARG A 75 -15.08 -11.17 15.75
N ASP A 76 -14.75 -11.08 17.03
CA ASP A 76 -13.55 -10.34 17.48
C ASP A 76 -12.29 -11.01 16.95
N LEU A 77 -12.28 -12.36 16.90
CA LEU A 77 -11.17 -13.14 16.34
C LEU A 77 -10.94 -12.81 14.84
N ARG A 78 -12.02 -12.66 14.07
CA ARG A 78 -11.89 -12.29 12.65
C ARG A 78 -11.30 -10.89 12.47
N VAL A 79 -11.75 -9.92 13.26
CA VAL A 79 -11.21 -8.54 13.23
C VAL A 79 -9.72 -8.54 13.55
N ILE A 80 -9.29 -9.24 14.60
CA ILE A 80 -7.88 -9.33 14.99
C ILE A 80 -7.07 -10.05 13.91
N SER A 81 -7.59 -11.15 13.34
CA SER A 81 -6.91 -11.90 12.28
C SER A 81 -6.74 -11.08 11.00
N ALA A 82 -7.77 -10.30 10.62
CA ALA A 82 -7.70 -9.39 9.50
C ALA A 82 -6.63 -8.32 9.72
N ALA A 83 -6.59 -7.68 10.90
CA ALA A 83 -5.56 -6.70 11.24
C ALA A 83 -4.14 -7.26 11.08
N MET A 84 -3.89 -8.47 11.59
CA MET A 84 -2.57 -9.14 11.47
C MET A 84 -2.16 -9.42 10.01
N LYS A 85 -3.11 -9.61 9.12
CA LYS A 85 -2.85 -9.79 7.70
C LYS A 85 -2.64 -8.46 6.99
N MET A 86 -3.49 -7.48 7.28
CA MET A 86 -3.40 -6.15 6.70
C MET A 86 -2.04 -5.48 6.94
N ILE A 87 -1.46 -5.61 8.15
CA ILE A 87 -0.15 -5.01 8.43
C ILE A 87 0.98 -5.60 7.57
N THR A 88 0.86 -6.87 7.15
CA THR A 88 1.82 -7.47 6.23
C THR A 88 1.73 -6.82 4.84
N ASP A 89 0.52 -6.58 4.35
CA ASP A 89 0.34 -5.87 3.08
C ASP A 89 0.77 -4.40 3.18
N MET A 90 0.54 -3.72 4.32
CA MET A 90 1.01 -2.36 4.57
C MET A 90 2.55 -2.26 4.62
N GLU A 91 3.24 -3.22 5.25
CA GLU A 91 4.71 -3.32 5.21
C GLU A 91 5.19 -3.47 3.76
N ARG A 92 4.56 -4.34 2.95
CA ARG A 92 4.89 -4.50 1.54
C ARG A 92 4.67 -3.24 0.71
N ILE A 93 3.66 -2.45 1.02
CA ILE A 93 3.46 -1.13 0.40
C ILE A 93 4.66 -0.22 0.69
N GLY A 94 5.14 -0.20 1.93
CA GLY A 94 6.36 0.53 2.30
C GLY A 94 7.57 0.07 1.50
N ASP A 95 7.85 -1.24 1.48
CA ASP A 95 8.94 -1.85 0.73
C ASP A 95 8.93 -1.45 -0.76
N GLN A 96 7.74 -1.52 -1.42
CA GLN A 96 7.63 -1.16 -2.83
C GLN A 96 7.91 0.34 -3.07
N ALA A 97 7.51 1.21 -2.14
CA ALA A 97 7.78 2.64 -2.25
C ALA A 97 9.28 2.96 -2.05
N GLU A 98 9.96 2.27 -1.13
CA GLU A 98 11.42 2.35 -0.95
C GLU A 98 12.16 1.87 -2.21
N ASP A 99 11.76 0.74 -2.80
CA ASP A 99 12.31 0.20 -4.04
C ASP A 99 12.24 1.22 -5.19
N ILE A 100 11.13 1.98 -5.31
CA ILE A 100 11.01 3.05 -6.30
C ILE A 100 12.09 4.12 -6.07
N VAL A 101 12.24 4.60 -4.84
CA VAL A 101 13.19 5.67 -4.50
C VAL A 101 14.64 5.22 -4.68
N ASP A 102 14.94 3.97 -4.43
CA ASP A 102 16.26 3.37 -4.62
C ASP A 102 16.62 3.16 -6.11
N LEU A 103 15.61 3.05 -6.97
CA LEU A 103 15.80 2.88 -8.41
C LEU A 103 16.09 4.23 -9.10
N VAL A 104 15.43 5.32 -8.69
CA VAL A 104 15.52 6.64 -9.33
C VAL A 104 16.95 7.17 -9.52
N PRO A 105 17.91 7.06 -8.55
CA PRO A 105 19.28 7.54 -8.73
C PRO A 105 20.06 6.81 -9.82
N ARG A 106 19.65 5.60 -10.19
CA ARG A 106 20.30 4.78 -11.21
C ARG A 106 19.86 5.16 -12.62
N MET A 107 18.76 5.90 -12.74
CA MET A 107 18.25 6.34 -14.02
C MET A 107 19.11 7.46 -14.58
N GLU A 108 19.57 7.33 -15.84
CA GLU A 108 20.34 8.35 -16.52
C GLU A 108 19.57 9.68 -16.72
N ARG A 109 18.26 9.59 -16.76
CA ARG A 109 17.34 10.72 -16.88
C ARG A 109 16.26 10.63 -15.80
N ARG A 110 15.82 11.78 -15.29
CA ARG A 110 14.64 11.83 -14.45
C ARG A 110 13.41 11.44 -15.27
N ALA A 111 12.44 10.79 -14.63
CA ALA A 111 11.15 10.51 -15.24
C ALA A 111 10.53 11.85 -15.65
N ASP A 112 10.66 12.16 -16.94
CA ASP A 112 10.30 13.44 -17.52
C ASP A 112 8.77 13.65 -17.44
N GLU A 113 8.31 14.90 -17.59
CA GLU A 113 6.89 15.29 -17.71
C GLU A 113 6.12 14.48 -18.77
N LYS A 114 6.83 13.75 -19.64
CA LYS A 114 6.26 12.83 -20.63
C LYS A 114 5.44 11.67 -20.05
N TYR A 115 5.60 11.32 -18.75
CA TYR A 115 4.90 10.19 -18.13
C TYR A 115 4.00 10.60 -16.95
N PRO A 116 3.05 11.54 -17.15
CA PRO A 116 2.14 11.96 -16.09
C PRO A 116 1.34 10.78 -15.51
N LYS A 117 1.18 9.68 -16.27
CA LYS A 117 0.40 8.51 -15.89
C LYS A 117 0.98 7.74 -14.71
N ILE A 118 2.31 7.75 -14.51
CA ILE A 118 2.93 7.15 -13.32
C ILE A 118 2.53 7.92 -12.06
N ARG A 119 2.44 9.24 -12.14
CA ARG A 119 1.97 10.07 -11.02
C ARG A 119 0.48 9.90 -10.73
N GLU A 120 -0.33 9.72 -11.76
CA GLU A 120 -1.76 9.43 -11.61
C GLU A 120 -1.97 8.04 -11.02
N MET A 121 -1.15 7.06 -11.41
CA MET A 121 -1.10 5.73 -10.83
C MET A 121 -0.75 5.77 -9.33
N ALA A 122 0.29 6.54 -8.95
CA ALA A 122 0.66 6.74 -7.55
C ALA A 122 -0.48 7.34 -6.73
N LYS A 123 -1.19 8.36 -7.26
CA LYS A 123 -2.35 8.95 -6.58
C LYS A 123 -3.50 7.97 -6.42
N ALA A 124 -3.77 7.14 -7.44
CA ALA A 124 -4.79 6.10 -7.34
C ALA A 124 -4.43 5.09 -6.24
N ALA A 125 -3.17 4.65 -6.18
CA ALA A 125 -2.69 3.74 -5.13
C ALA A 125 -2.78 4.37 -3.73
N GLN A 126 -2.42 5.66 -3.55
CA GLN A 126 -2.61 6.36 -2.28
C GLN A 126 -4.08 6.37 -1.84
N GLN A 127 -5.00 6.69 -2.76
CA GLN A 127 -6.42 6.69 -2.46
C GLN A 127 -6.91 5.31 -2.02
N MET A 128 -6.43 4.23 -2.67
CA MET A 128 -6.78 2.86 -2.31
C MET A 128 -6.33 2.52 -0.89
N VAL A 129 -5.14 2.94 -0.45
CA VAL A 129 -4.66 2.74 0.94
C VAL A 129 -5.61 3.41 1.94
N THR A 130 -5.93 4.69 1.74
CA THR A 130 -6.84 5.43 2.61
C THR A 130 -8.19 4.74 2.72
N GLU A 131 -8.78 4.40 1.58
CA GLU A 131 -10.11 3.78 1.51
C GLU A 131 -10.11 2.37 2.14
N ALA A 132 -9.04 1.59 1.97
CA ALA A 132 -8.92 0.25 2.55
C ALA A 132 -8.83 0.31 4.09
N VAL A 133 -8.03 1.21 4.64
CA VAL A 133 -7.94 1.42 6.10
C VAL A 133 -9.25 1.93 6.67
N ASP A 134 -9.87 2.88 6.01
CA ASP A 134 -11.18 3.43 6.38
C ASP A 134 -12.28 2.34 6.38
N ALA A 135 -12.29 1.49 5.35
CA ALA A 135 -13.22 0.36 5.25
C ALA A 135 -13.07 -0.60 6.44
N TYR A 136 -11.83 -0.89 6.85
CA TYR A 136 -11.60 -1.73 8.04
C TYR A 136 -12.09 -1.07 9.33
N VAL A 137 -11.71 0.18 9.58
CA VAL A 137 -12.07 0.90 10.82
C VAL A 137 -13.59 1.07 10.95
N LYS A 138 -14.26 1.35 9.84
CA LYS A 138 -15.73 1.53 9.76
C LYS A 138 -16.48 0.22 9.61
N GLN A 139 -15.81 -0.91 9.33
CA GLN A 139 -16.41 -2.19 8.96
C GLN A 139 -17.38 -2.04 7.77
N ASP A 140 -16.94 -1.27 6.77
CA ASP A 140 -17.72 -0.87 5.60
C ASP A 140 -17.39 -1.74 4.38
N LEU A 141 -18.30 -2.65 4.05
CA LEU A 141 -18.16 -3.57 2.90
C LEU A 141 -18.25 -2.85 1.55
N GLU A 142 -19.11 -1.83 1.45
CA GLU A 142 -19.28 -1.11 0.19
C GLU A 142 -17.98 -0.38 -0.18
N LEU A 143 -17.33 0.21 0.83
CA LEU A 143 -16.03 0.84 0.65
C LEU A 143 -14.94 -0.18 0.30
N ALA A 144 -14.92 -1.34 0.96
CA ALA A 144 -13.98 -2.42 0.60
C ALA A 144 -14.15 -2.87 -0.85
N TYR A 145 -15.39 -3.06 -1.32
CA TYR A 145 -15.65 -3.41 -2.71
C TYR A 145 -15.29 -2.26 -3.69
N ALA A 146 -15.41 -1.00 -3.26
CA ALA A 146 -14.95 0.13 -4.06
C ALA A 146 -13.42 0.10 -4.26
N VAL A 147 -12.65 -0.20 -3.19
CA VAL A 147 -11.18 -0.37 -3.28
C VAL A 147 -10.81 -1.46 -4.30
N MET A 148 -11.45 -2.64 -4.23
CA MET A 148 -11.19 -3.72 -5.19
C MET A 148 -11.48 -3.33 -6.63
N LYS A 149 -12.41 -2.40 -6.88
CA LYS A 149 -12.69 -1.87 -8.24
C LYS A 149 -11.72 -0.77 -8.64
N HIS A 150 -11.15 -0.04 -7.69
CA HIS A 150 -10.14 0.97 -7.99
C HIS A 150 -8.85 0.36 -8.52
N ASP A 151 -8.59 -0.90 -8.25
CA ASP A 151 -7.47 -1.66 -8.80
C ASP A 151 -7.49 -1.68 -10.32
N ASP A 152 -8.66 -1.84 -10.95
CA ASP A 152 -8.84 -1.74 -12.40
C ASP A 152 -8.30 -0.41 -12.97
N ILE A 153 -8.32 0.67 -12.18
CA ILE A 153 -7.80 1.99 -12.58
C ILE A 153 -6.26 1.99 -12.56
N VAL A 154 -5.66 1.38 -11.54
CA VAL A 154 -4.19 1.25 -11.42
C VAL A 154 -3.67 0.38 -12.56
N ASP A 155 -4.32 -0.74 -12.84
CA ASP A 155 -4.02 -1.64 -13.94
C ASP A 155 -4.11 -0.96 -15.32
N ASP A 156 -5.14 -0.16 -15.53
CA ASP A 156 -5.32 0.64 -16.75
C ASP A 156 -4.15 1.63 -16.95
N TYR A 157 -3.70 2.28 -15.86
CA TYR A 157 -2.52 3.14 -15.91
C TYR A 157 -1.24 2.35 -16.22
N PHE A 158 -1.05 1.19 -15.59
CA PHE A 158 0.09 0.31 -15.87
C PHE A 158 0.15 -0.09 -17.35
N ASP A 159 -0.97 -0.53 -17.92
CA ASP A 159 -1.05 -0.90 -19.33
C ASP A 159 -0.76 0.26 -20.30
N ARG A 160 -1.17 1.47 -19.94
CA ARG A 160 -0.87 2.67 -20.73
C ARG A 160 0.61 3.06 -20.64
N VAL A 161 1.21 2.97 -19.45
CA VAL A 161 2.65 3.18 -19.25
C VAL A 161 3.45 2.18 -20.06
N LYS A 162 3.12 0.88 -19.97
CA LYS A 162 3.74 -0.21 -20.72
C LYS A 162 3.70 0.02 -22.23
N LYS A 163 2.54 0.44 -22.78
CA LYS A 163 2.43 0.79 -24.21
C LYS A 163 3.32 1.96 -24.59
N GLY A 164 3.41 2.99 -23.73
CA GLY A 164 4.31 4.13 -23.94
C GLY A 164 5.78 3.72 -23.95
N ILE A 165 6.18 2.85 -23.02
CA ILE A 165 7.56 2.31 -22.92
C ILE A 165 7.95 1.52 -24.17
N ILE A 166 7.04 0.68 -24.71
CA ILE A 166 7.28 -0.02 -25.98
C ILE A 166 7.53 0.97 -27.13
N GLY A 167 6.80 2.09 -27.15
CA GLY A 167 7.01 3.16 -28.12
C GLY A 167 8.41 3.78 -28.02
N ILE A 168 8.88 4.07 -26.80
CA ILE A 168 10.25 4.63 -26.58
C ILE A 168 11.31 3.71 -27.15
N ILE A 169 11.24 2.42 -26.80
CA ILE A 169 12.24 1.43 -27.25
C ILE A 169 12.20 1.30 -28.78
N ALA A 170 11.00 1.34 -29.38
CA ALA A 170 10.85 1.25 -30.83
C ALA A 170 11.40 2.48 -31.56
N GLU A 171 11.24 3.69 -31.00
CA GLU A 171 11.76 4.94 -31.57
C GLU A 171 13.26 5.09 -31.36
N ASN A 172 13.76 4.72 -30.19
CA ASN A 172 15.18 4.82 -29.84
C ASN A 172 15.63 3.63 -28.95
N PRO A 173 16.18 2.57 -29.54
CA PRO A 173 16.66 1.41 -28.79
C PRO A 173 17.72 1.72 -27.72
N THR A 174 18.43 2.85 -27.83
CA THR A 174 19.44 3.25 -26.82
C THR A 174 18.82 3.70 -25.50
N GLU A 175 17.54 4.02 -25.49
CA GLU A 175 16.76 4.35 -24.28
C GLU A 175 16.23 3.08 -23.54
N GLY A 176 16.67 1.90 -23.95
CA GLY A 176 16.13 0.63 -23.44
C GLY A 176 16.29 0.46 -21.93
N GLU A 177 17.44 0.83 -21.36
CA GLU A 177 17.69 0.74 -19.91
C GLU A 177 16.76 1.67 -19.13
N TYR A 178 16.70 2.94 -19.52
CA TYR A 178 15.76 3.89 -18.94
C TYR A 178 14.30 3.46 -19.04
N ALA A 179 13.90 2.89 -20.17
CA ALA A 179 12.56 2.38 -20.41
C ALA A 179 12.21 1.20 -19.49
N LEU A 180 13.18 0.32 -19.22
CA LEU A 180 13.01 -0.79 -18.29
C LEU A 180 12.88 -0.30 -16.81
N ASP A 181 13.67 0.70 -16.42
CA ASP A 181 13.56 1.31 -15.09
C ASP A 181 12.17 1.93 -14.88
N LEU A 182 11.63 2.65 -15.88
CA LEU A 182 10.26 3.16 -15.85
C LEU A 182 9.22 2.06 -15.73
N LEU A 183 9.42 0.92 -16.43
CA LEU A 183 8.52 -0.23 -16.31
C LEU A 183 8.54 -0.82 -14.91
N MET A 184 9.73 -0.92 -14.29
CA MET A 184 9.87 -1.41 -12.92
C MET A 184 9.17 -0.48 -11.92
N ILE A 185 9.33 0.83 -12.05
CA ILE A 185 8.63 1.81 -11.22
C ILE A 185 7.10 1.66 -11.35
N ALA A 186 6.59 1.55 -12.57
CA ALA A 186 5.17 1.33 -12.81
C ALA A 186 4.70 0.00 -12.18
N LYS A 187 5.52 -1.06 -12.26
CA LYS A 187 5.18 -2.36 -11.65
C LYS A 187 5.17 -2.29 -10.12
N TYR A 188 6.02 -1.48 -9.50
CA TYR A 188 5.95 -1.27 -8.05
C TYR A 188 4.67 -0.56 -7.64
N PHE A 189 4.22 0.46 -8.37
CA PHE A 189 2.92 1.09 -8.08
C PHE A 189 1.73 0.15 -8.30
N GLU A 190 1.77 -0.69 -9.33
CA GLU A 190 0.72 -1.70 -9.54
C GLU A 190 0.70 -2.70 -8.38
N ARG A 191 1.85 -3.17 -7.90
CA ARG A 191 1.91 -4.05 -6.72
C ARG A 191 1.41 -3.38 -5.45
N ILE A 192 1.58 -2.07 -5.30
CA ILE A 192 0.95 -1.32 -4.20
C ILE A 192 -0.58 -1.43 -4.31
N GLY A 193 -1.16 -1.30 -5.50
CA GLY A 193 -2.59 -1.53 -5.75
C GLY A 193 -3.03 -2.94 -5.35
N ASP A 194 -2.30 -3.96 -5.81
CA ASP A 194 -2.53 -5.37 -5.43
C ASP A 194 -2.60 -5.55 -3.90
N HIS A 195 -1.65 -4.93 -3.15
CA HIS A 195 -1.65 -5.00 -1.69
C HIS A 195 -2.84 -4.27 -1.06
N CYS A 196 -3.30 -3.16 -1.63
CA CYS A 196 -4.52 -2.49 -1.17
C CYS A 196 -5.77 -3.37 -1.39
N THR A 197 -5.84 -4.09 -2.52
CA THR A 197 -6.89 -5.08 -2.80
C THR A 197 -6.88 -6.20 -1.77
N ASN A 198 -5.71 -6.74 -1.42
CA ASN A 198 -5.58 -7.73 -0.36
C ASN A 198 -6.10 -7.19 0.99
N ILE A 199 -5.77 -5.95 1.35
CA ILE A 199 -6.30 -5.31 2.57
C ILE A 199 -7.83 -5.28 2.52
N ALA A 200 -8.44 -4.87 1.40
CA ALA A 200 -9.89 -4.81 1.24
C ALA A 200 -10.56 -6.21 1.35
N GLU A 201 -9.92 -7.26 0.83
CA GLU A 201 -10.38 -8.64 0.99
C GLU A 201 -10.34 -9.10 2.45
N TRP A 202 -9.33 -8.69 3.23
CA TRP A 202 -9.29 -8.93 4.66
C TRP A 202 -10.36 -8.16 5.43
N VAL A 203 -10.75 -6.96 4.96
CA VAL A 203 -11.92 -6.24 5.48
C VAL A 203 -13.19 -7.04 5.23
N GLU A 204 -13.42 -7.53 4.02
CA GLU A 204 -14.55 -8.40 3.69
C GLU A 204 -14.61 -9.62 4.61
N PHE A 205 -13.48 -10.30 4.79
CA PHE A 205 -13.39 -11.43 5.72
C PHE A 205 -13.75 -11.03 7.17
N SER A 206 -13.26 -9.89 7.64
CA SER A 206 -13.51 -9.45 9.01
C SER A 206 -15.01 -9.27 9.31
N VAL A 207 -15.76 -8.81 8.31
CA VAL A 207 -17.20 -8.53 8.41
C VAL A 207 -18.04 -9.77 8.15
N THR A 208 -17.79 -10.48 7.04
CA THR A 208 -18.62 -11.59 6.56
C THR A 208 -18.19 -12.93 7.13
N GLY A 209 -16.91 -13.12 7.41
CA GLY A 209 -16.30 -14.40 7.76
C GLY A 209 -15.99 -15.29 6.57
N THR A 210 -16.12 -14.78 5.34
CA THR A 210 -15.81 -15.50 4.10
C THR A 210 -14.60 -14.86 3.44
N HIS A 211 -13.59 -15.67 3.08
CA HIS A 211 -12.44 -15.24 2.28
C HIS A 211 -12.52 -15.90 0.91
N LYS A 212 -12.19 -15.18 -0.17
CA LYS A 212 -12.32 -15.68 -1.55
C LYS A 212 -11.50 -16.95 -1.82
N ASP A 213 -10.34 -17.07 -1.20
CA ASP A 213 -9.45 -18.24 -1.38
C ASP A 213 -9.92 -19.50 -0.64
N CYS A 214 -11.03 -19.46 0.09
CA CYS A 214 -11.57 -20.58 0.85
C CYS A 214 -12.79 -21.26 0.18
N GLN A 215 -13.00 -21.03 -1.12
CA GLN A 215 -14.07 -21.68 -1.89
C GLN A 215 -13.55 -22.76 -2.83
#